data_323976d463fdf64a58316a4cad5083e2
#
_entry.id   323976d463fdf64a58316a4cad5083e2
#
_cell.length_a   1.000
_cell.length_b   1.000
_cell.length_c   1.000
_cell.angle_alpha   90.00
_cell.angle_beta   90.00
_cell.angle_gamma   90.00
#
_symmetry.space_group_name_H-M   'P 1'
#
loop_
_entity.id
_entity.type
_entity.pdbx_description
1 polymer ?
#
loop_
_entity_poly.entity_id
_entity_poly.type
_entity_poly.pdbx_seq_one_letter_code
_entity_poly.pdbx_strand_id
1 'polypeptide(L)'
;LHQINYSQRDTQNNTHGPDALAVHQLISDIDRDALHREIHRTQGQVQTRYALDPLGRRQGAWSQPLDQRSQPYQAGDTHWQRAVLSAGTPEQNPFDGLMKAYAYDKVGELRQSRHSLRGDIAHQYDATGRIEHTVRQLFGTSQTPHPTQQNAANNERFQYDPAGNILDNQAQAALRNRTQHLQEGYVRDNLVRVYEDKRYAYDGHGRLIQKLSGKHTAQTFEWDEENRLTAVSTTRRPGTEHETTQTTRLDYDAIGRRVAKHDSFGTTVFIW
;
A
#
# COMPACT_ATOMS: atom_id res chain seq x y z
N LEU A 1 12.11 -18.26 10.12
CA LEU A 1 12.29 -18.63 8.71
C LEU A 1 13.24 -17.62 8.09
N HIS A 2 14.43 -18.06 7.64
CA HIS A 2 15.42 -17.17 7.01
C HIS A 2 15.29 -17.19 5.48
N GLN A 3 14.78 -18.29 4.93
CA GLN A 3 14.72 -18.49 3.49
C GLN A 3 13.35 -18.98 3.04
N ILE A 4 12.88 -18.47 1.92
CA ILE A 4 11.70 -18.95 1.20
C ILE A 4 12.19 -19.51 -0.13
N ASN A 5 11.99 -20.81 -0.34
CA ASN A 5 12.42 -21.53 -1.53
C ASN A 5 11.18 -22.03 -2.30
N TYR A 6 11.27 -21.98 -3.63
CA TYR A 6 10.32 -22.61 -4.52
C TYR A 6 10.98 -23.83 -5.16
N SER A 7 10.30 -24.97 -5.14
CA SER A 7 10.73 -26.18 -5.86
C SER A 7 9.66 -26.56 -6.88
N GLN A 8 10.04 -26.63 -8.15
CA GLN A 8 9.18 -27.13 -9.22
C GLN A 8 9.71 -28.47 -9.68
N ARG A 9 8.86 -29.50 -9.68
CA ARG A 9 9.17 -30.78 -10.38
C ARG A 9 8.94 -30.54 -11.86
N ASP A 10 9.96 -30.78 -12.66
CA ASP A 10 9.80 -30.82 -14.12
C ASP A 10 9.06 -32.11 -14.49
N THR A 11 7.79 -31.97 -14.86
CA THR A 11 6.93 -33.11 -15.26
C THR A 11 7.04 -33.44 -16.75
N GLN A 12 7.87 -32.73 -17.51
CA GLN A 12 7.96 -32.93 -18.97
C GLN A 12 9.07 -33.91 -19.40
N ASN A 13 10.02 -34.24 -18.54
CA ASN A 13 11.04 -35.23 -18.84
C ASN A 13 10.77 -36.54 -18.08
N ASN A 14 10.08 -37.46 -18.74
CA ASN A 14 9.78 -38.81 -18.25
C ASN A 14 11.04 -39.72 -18.34
N THR A 15 12.12 -39.34 -17.65
CA THR A 15 13.27 -40.25 -17.43
C THR A 15 13.17 -40.74 -15.98
N HIS A 16 12.87 -42.03 -15.88
CA HIS A 16 12.91 -42.79 -14.63
C HIS A 16 14.33 -42.82 -14.08
N GLY A 17 14.63 -41.85 -13.19
CA GLY A 17 15.81 -41.85 -12.35
C GLY A 17 15.53 -41.15 -11.04
N PRO A 18 16.07 -41.59 -9.88
CA PRO A 18 15.86 -40.97 -8.58
C PRO A 18 16.42 -39.54 -8.45
N ASP A 19 17.08 -39.01 -9.48
CA ASP A 19 17.74 -37.71 -9.53
C ASP A 19 17.12 -36.73 -10.52
N ALA A 20 15.78 -36.71 -10.64
CA ALA A 20 15.12 -35.56 -11.25
C ALA A 20 15.44 -34.33 -10.39
N LEU A 21 16.43 -33.53 -10.81
CA LEU A 21 16.90 -32.32 -10.18
C LEU A 21 15.70 -31.39 -9.99
N ALA A 22 15.15 -31.36 -8.78
CA ALA A 22 14.21 -30.34 -8.40
C ALA A 22 14.95 -28.99 -8.51
N VAL A 23 14.52 -28.14 -9.42
CA VAL A 23 15.05 -26.78 -9.50
C VAL A 23 14.62 -26.05 -8.23
N HIS A 24 15.52 -25.91 -7.29
CA HIS A 24 15.34 -25.12 -6.10
C HIS A 24 15.67 -23.67 -6.42
N GLN A 25 14.68 -22.82 -6.44
CA GLN A 25 14.89 -21.39 -6.60
C GLN A 25 14.71 -20.70 -5.24
N LEU A 26 15.77 -20.02 -4.78
CA LEU A 26 15.68 -19.16 -3.61
C LEU A 26 14.80 -17.94 -3.95
N ILE A 27 13.66 -17.82 -3.30
CA ILE A 27 12.73 -16.71 -3.51
C ILE A 27 13.15 -15.50 -2.66
N SER A 28 13.50 -15.74 -1.41
CA SER A 28 13.88 -14.68 -0.48
C SER A 28 14.76 -15.23 0.63
N ASP A 29 15.82 -14.47 0.95
CA ASP A 29 16.64 -14.67 2.13
C ASP A 29 16.49 -13.46 3.06
N ILE A 30 16.33 -13.71 4.37
CA ILE A 30 15.94 -12.68 5.34
C ILE A 30 16.87 -12.72 6.55
N ASP A 31 17.62 -11.64 6.75
CA ASP A 31 18.40 -11.42 7.97
C ASP A 31 17.59 -10.69 9.02
N ARG A 32 17.77 -11.10 10.27
CA ARG A 32 17.07 -10.56 11.43
C ARG A 32 18.06 -10.11 12.49
N ASP A 33 17.68 -9.08 13.25
CA ASP A 33 18.42 -8.67 14.44
C ASP A 33 18.19 -9.63 15.64
N ALA A 34 18.83 -9.34 16.76
CA ALA A 34 18.69 -10.12 18.00
C ALA A 34 17.26 -10.15 18.57
N LEU A 35 16.39 -9.24 18.14
CA LEU A 35 14.97 -9.20 18.50
C LEU A 35 14.08 -9.81 17.41
N HIS A 36 14.65 -10.61 16.50
CA HIS A 36 13.98 -11.24 15.37
C HIS A 36 13.30 -10.28 14.37
N ARG A 37 13.66 -9.01 14.36
CA ARG A 37 13.13 -8.03 13.42
C ARG A 37 13.93 -8.08 12.11
N GLU A 38 13.25 -7.99 10.97
CA GLU A 38 13.87 -7.99 9.66
C GLU A 38 14.71 -6.72 9.47
N ILE A 39 16.00 -6.90 9.15
CA ILE A 39 16.97 -5.83 8.90
C ILE A 39 17.52 -5.84 7.48
N HIS A 40 17.46 -6.98 6.81
CA HIS A 40 17.87 -7.14 5.43
C HIS A 40 17.07 -8.25 4.76
N ARG A 41 16.84 -8.10 3.46
CA ARG A 41 16.19 -9.10 2.61
C ARG A 41 16.82 -9.11 1.24
N THR A 42 17.08 -10.28 0.70
CA THR A 42 17.29 -10.46 -0.73
C THR A 42 16.07 -11.12 -1.35
N GLN A 43 15.68 -10.69 -2.54
CA GLN A 43 14.55 -11.22 -3.27
C GLN A 43 14.84 -11.16 -4.77
N GLY A 44 15.08 -12.29 -5.40
CA GLY A 44 15.56 -12.35 -6.76
C GLY A 44 16.89 -11.58 -6.93
N GLN A 45 16.89 -10.59 -7.80
CA GLN A 45 18.08 -9.75 -8.09
C GLN A 45 18.07 -8.42 -7.28
N VAL A 46 17.27 -8.32 -6.25
CA VAL A 46 17.16 -7.11 -5.43
C VAL A 46 17.47 -7.42 -3.97
N GLN A 47 18.25 -6.56 -3.34
CA GLN A 47 18.42 -6.54 -1.90
C GLN A 47 17.75 -5.30 -1.29
N THR A 48 17.19 -5.45 -0.10
CA THR A 48 16.58 -4.35 0.68
C THR A 48 17.11 -4.40 2.10
N ARG A 49 17.55 -3.25 2.60
CA ARG A 49 17.99 -3.06 3.99
C ARG A 49 17.02 -2.16 4.72
N TYR A 50 16.87 -2.38 6.03
CA TYR A 50 15.95 -1.63 6.86
C TYR A 50 16.67 -1.02 8.06
N ALA A 51 16.39 0.27 8.31
CA ALA A 51 16.69 0.93 9.57
C ALA A 51 15.47 0.88 10.47
N LEU A 52 15.67 0.48 11.71
CA LEU A 52 14.64 0.43 12.73
C LEU A 52 15.00 1.38 13.87
N ASP A 53 14.00 2.02 14.47
CA ASP A 53 14.19 2.75 15.71
C ASP A 53 14.21 1.79 16.92
N PRO A 54 14.53 2.26 18.13
CA PRO A 54 14.51 1.42 19.32
C PRO A 54 13.19 0.73 19.60
N LEU A 55 12.07 1.30 19.15
CA LEU A 55 10.73 0.70 19.28
C LEU A 55 10.41 -0.31 18.17
N GLY A 56 11.35 -0.54 17.23
CA GLY A 56 11.16 -1.46 16.10
C GLY A 56 10.41 -0.87 14.91
N ARG A 57 10.11 0.43 14.92
CA ARG A 57 9.46 1.09 13.79
C ARG A 57 10.48 1.33 12.68
N ARG A 58 10.05 1.20 11.44
CA ARG A 58 10.91 1.39 10.27
C ARG A 58 11.21 2.88 10.07
N GLN A 59 12.47 3.29 10.24
CA GLN A 59 12.95 4.64 9.95
C GLN A 59 13.44 4.79 8.52
N GLY A 60 13.87 3.70 7.89
CA GLY A 60 14.34 3.72 6.53
C GLY A 60 14.30 2.36 5.87
N ALA A 61 14.24 2.37 4.56
CA ALA A 61 14.41 1.21 3.70
C ALA A 61 15.19 1.62 2.46
N TRP A 62 16.12 0.78 2.06
CA TRP A 62 16.92 1.00 0.88
C TRP A 62 17.02 -0.28 0.05
N SER A 63 16.60 -0.18 -1.20
CA SER A 63 16.58 -1.29 -2.16
C SER A 63 17.48 -0.99 -3.33
N GLN A 64 18.33 -1.94 -3.68
CA GLN A 64 19.23 -1.87 -4.84
C GLN A 64 19.34 -3.23 -5.52
N PRO A 65 19.84 -3.28 -6.77
CA PRO A 65 20.21 -4.53 -7.40
C PRO A 65 21.22 -5.31 -6.54
N LEU A 66 21.13 -6.64 -6.58
CA LEU A 66 22.11 -7.53 -5.96
C LEU A 66 23.32 -7.62 -6.90
N ASP A 67 24.18 -6.59 -6.87
CA ASP A 67 25.45 -6.61 -7.61
C ASP A 67 26.51 -7.32 -6.78
N GLN A 68 27.40 -8.08 -7.42
CA GLN A 68 28.55 -8.72 -6.78
C GLN A 68 29.53 -7.71 -6.14
N ARG A 69 29.43 -6.43 -6.52
CA ARG A 69 30.21 -5.31 -5.94
C ARG A 69 29.58 -4.71 -4.70
N SER A 70 28.30 -5.01 -4.39
CA SER A 70 27.66 -4.52 -3.19
C SER A 70 28.32 -5.14 -1.98
N GLN A 71 29.00 -4.32 -1.18
CA GLN A 71 29.62 -4.77 0.06
C GLN A 71 28.58 -5.43 0.95
N PRO A 72 28.86 -6.60 1.53
CA PRO A 72 27.94 -7.23 2.46
C PRO A 72 27.66 -6.27 3.62
N TYR A 73 26.39 -6.20 4.04
CA TYR A 73 26.00 -5.46 5.21
C TYR A 73 26.79 -5.94 6.44
N GLN A 74 27.44 -5.02 7.12
CA GLN A 74 27.97 -5.29 8.45
C GLN A 74 26.98 -4.78 9.50
N ALA A 75 26.56 -5.68 10.40
CA ALA A 75 25.67 -5.34 11.48
C ALA A 75 26.30 -4.20 12.32
N GLY A 76 25.58 -3.09 12.48
CA GLY A 76 26.06 -1.89 13.16
C GLY A 76 26.51 -0.74 12.25
N ASP A 77 26.50 -0.89 10.93
CA ASP A 77 26.75 0.22 10.02
C ASP A 77 25.59 1.23 10.06
N THR A 78 25.81 2.34 10.76
CA THR A 78 24.83 3.43 10.92
C THR A 78 25.00 4.52 9.85
N HIS A 79 26.01 4.42 9.00
CA HIS A 79 26.33 5.49 8.04
C HIS A 79 25.20 5.70 7.03
N TRP A 80 24.63 4.62 6.52
CA TRP A 80 23.51 4.69 5.58
C TRP A 80 22.22 5.18 6.25
N GLN A 81 21.98 4.90 7.54
CA GLN A 81 20.83 5.41 8.29
C GLN A 81 20.84 6.94 8.33
N ARG A 82 22.00 7.54 8.58
CA ARG A 82 22.17 9.00 8.55
C ARG A 82 21.96 9.54 7.14
N ALA A 83 22.51 8.89 6.13
CA ALA A 83 22.36 9.29 4.73
C ALA A 83 20.88 9.26 4.30
N VAL A 84 20.12 8.23 4.69
CA VAL A 84 18.67 8.15 4.42
C VAL A 84 17.91 9.30 5.06
N LEU A 85 18.21 9.63 6.32
CA LEU A 85 17.52 10.70 7.07
C LEU A 85 17.95 12.09 6.65
N SER A 86 19.18 12.26 6.16
CA SER A 86 19.77 13.56 5.78
C SER A 86 19.66 13.88 4.29
N ALA A 87 19.34 12.92 3.43
CA ALA A 87 19.22 13.15 1.99
C ALA A 87 18.07 14.13 1.69
N GLY A 88 18.45 15.36 1.33
CA GLY A 88 17.47 16.43 1.03
C GLY A 88 16.76 16.28 -0.30
N THR A 89 17.45 15.76 -1.33
CA THR A 89 16.96 15.62 -2.70
C THR A 89 17.45 14.32 -3.34
N PRO A 90 16.82 13.83 -4.43
CA PRO A 90 17.30 12.68 -5.18
C PRO A 90 18.74 12.83 -5.69
N GLU A 91 19.15 14.07 -6.00
CA GLU A 91 20.52 14.39 -6.44
C GLU A 91 21.56 14.19 -5.34
N GLN A 92 21.12 14.19 -4.08
CA GLN A 92 21.95 13.94 -2.91
C GLN A 92 21.83 12.49 -2.39
N ASN A 93 21.12 11.64 -3.14
CA ASN A 93 21.03 10.22 -2.78
C ASN A 93 22.41 9.57 -2.97
N PRO A 94 23.14 9.22 -1.91
CA PRO A 94 24.46 8.61 -2.02
C PRO A 94 24.42 7.18 -2.53
N PHE A 95 23.22 6.65 -2.79
CA PHE A 95 22.97 5.27 -3.17
C PHE A 95 22.28 5.20 -4.53
N ASP A 96 22.83 4.37 -5.39
CA ASP A 96 22.21 4.03 -6.68
C ASP A 96 21.09 3.01 -6.45
N GLY A 97 19.92 3.49 -6.02
CA GLY A 97 18.80 2.62 -5.69
C GLY A 97 17.56 3.35 -5.17
N LEU A 98 16.55 2.57 -4.83
CA LEU A 98 15.30 3.07 -4.25
C LEU A 98 15.44 3.27 -2.75
N MET A 99 15.19 4.50 -2.29
CA MET A 99 15.24 4.85 -0.88
C MET A 99 13.89 5.29 -0.36
N LYS A 100 13.55 4.87 0.87
CA LYS A 100 12.41 5.35 1.66
C LYS A 100 12.88 5.73 3.05
N ALA A 101 12.39 6.85 3.57
CA ALA A 101 12.63 7.27 4.94
C ALA A 101 11.31 7.61 5.62
N TYR A 102 11.25 7.43 6.94
CA TYR A 102 10.05 7.63 7.74
C TYR A 102 10.40 8.38 9.02
N ALA A 103 9.62 9.41 9.34
CA ALA A 103 9.76 10.18 10.57
C ALA A 103 8.47 10.07 11.38
N TYR A 104 8.62 9.82 12.68
CA TYR A 104 7.52 9.66 13.62
C TYR A 104 7.58 10.75 14.68
N ASP A 105 6.44 11.12 15.22
CA ASP A 105 6.40 11.98 16.39
C ASP A 105 6.61 11.20 17.70
N LYS A 106 6.49 11.92 18.82
CA LYS A 106 6.71 11.36 20.17
C LYS A 106 5.64 10.33 20.58
N VAL A 107 4.44 10.40 20.00
CA VAL A 107 3.35 9.44 20.28
C VAL A 107 3.36 8.26 19.30
N GLY A 108 4.21 8.30 18.28
CA GLY A 108 4.41 7.19 17.35
C GLY A 108 3.68 7.32 16.02
N GLU A 109 3.07 8.46 15.76
CA GLU A 109 2.39 8.72 14.49
C GLU A 109 3.39 9.04 13.38
N LEU A 110 3.15 8.51 12.18
CA LEU A 110 3.98 8.76 11.00
C LEU A 110 3.79 10.20 10.50
N ARG A 111 4.72 11.09 10.77
CA ARG A 111 4.63 12.51 10.37
C ARG A 111 5.09 12.77 8.95
N GLN A 112 6.07 12.01 8.49
CA GLN A 112 6.62 12.19 7.16
C GLN A 112 7.13 10.87 6.61
N SER A 113 6.87 10.63 5.33
CA SER A 113 7.55 9.62 4.53
C SER A 113 8.21 10.27 3.32
N ARG A 114 9.42 9.84 3.03
CA ARG A 114 10.21 10.26 1.86
C ARG A 114 10.46 9.08 0.97
N HIS A 115 10.32 9.27 -0.33
CA HIS A 115 10.57 8.25 -1.33
C HIS A 115 11.41 8.84 -2.46
N SER A 116 12.61 8.28 -2.72
CA SER A 116 13.58 8.84 -3.65
C SER A 116 13.06 9.14 -5.07
N LEU A 117 12.03 8.41 -5.52
CA LEU A 117 11.45 8.60 -6.87
C LEU A 117 10.07 9.28 -6.85
N ARG A 118 9.34 9.26 -5.72
CA ARG A 118 7.93 9.69 -5.66
C ARG A 118 7.74 10.97 -4.88
N GLY A 119 8.77 11.46 -4.19
CA GLY A 119 8.71 12.65 -3.37
C GLY A 119 8.33 12.38 -1.91
N ASP A 120 7.97 13.44 -1.23
CA ASP A 120 7.66 13.45 0.18
C ASP A 120 6.15 13.45 0.42
N ILE A 121 5.73 12.80 1.51
CA ILE A 121 4.37 12.87 2.02
C ILE A 121 4.46 13.27 3.49
N ALA A 122 3.75 14.33 3.86
CA ALA A 122 3.61 14.77 5.24
C ALA A 122 2.18 14.56 5.72
N HIS A 123 2.03 14.11 6.98
CA HIS A 123 0.74 13.89 7.62
C HIS A 123 0.60 14.78 8.84
N GLN A 124 -0.61 15.29 9.05
CA GLN A 124 -1.03 15.94 10.27
C GLN A 124 -2.20 15.16 10.87
N TYR A 125 -2.23 15.09 12.18
CA TYR A 125 -3.22 14.31 12.92
C TYR A 125 -4.02 15.22 13.83
N ASP A 126 -5.27 14.86 14.07
CA ASP A 126 -6.08 15.47 15.11
C ASP A 126 -5.65 14.98 16.52
N ALA A 127 -6.25 15.52 17.55
CA ALA A 127 -5.94 15.17 18.94
C ALA A 127 -6.24 13.70 19.30
N THR A 128 -6.96 12.98 18.46
CA THR A 128 -7.33 11.57 18.64
C THR A 128 -6.49 10.61 17.79
N GLY A 129 -5.47 11.12 17.06
CA GLY A 129 -4.58 10.32 16.23
C GLY A 129 -5.13 9.97 14.84
N ARG A 130 -6.17 10.68 14.36
CA ARG A 130 -6.69 10.47 13.01
C ARG A 130 -6.03 11.46 12.05
N ILE A 131 -5.72 11.03 10.82
CA ILE A 131 -5.12 11.89 9.79
C ILE A 131 -6.11 12.99 9.42
N GLU A 132 -5.74 14.24 9.69
CA GLU A 132 -6.53 15.44 9.35
C GLU A 132 -6.08 16.05 8.02
N HIS A 133 -4.79 15.93 7.71
CA HIS A 133 -4.23 16.54 6.53
C HIS A 133 -3.05 15.70 5.99
N THR A 134 -3.02 15.52 4.67
CA THR A 134 -1.90 14.88 3.96
C THR A 134 -1.46 15.81 2.83
N VAL A 135 -0.17 16.11 2.79
CA VAL A 135 0.48 16.89 1.71
C VAL A 135 1.47 16.02 1.00
N ARG A 136 1.37 15.94 -0.31
CA ARG A 136 2.32 15.23 -1.17
C ARG A 136 3.11 16.22 -2.02
N GLN A 137 4.44 16.14 -1.94
CA GLN A 137 5.36 16.89 -2.78
C GLN A 137 6.08 15.92 -3.71
N LEU A 138 5.81 16.01 -5.01
CA LEU A 138 6.46 15.15 -6.01
C LEU A 138 7.84 15.69 -6.38
N PHE A 139 8.83 14.80 -6.55
CA PHE A 139 10.10 15.15 -7.17
C PHE A 139 9.95 15.22 -8.70
N GLY A 140 10.69 16.14 -9.33
CA GLY A 140 10.70 16.30 -10.79
C GLY A 140 9.74 17.34 -11.37
N THR A 141 8.90 17.98 -10.55
CA THR A 141 8.32 19.26 -10.96
C THR A 141 9.35 20.33 -10.70
N SER A 142 10.18 20.55 -11.73
CA SER A 142 11.25 21.54 -11.77
C SER A 142 10.80 22.88 -11.20
N GLN A 143 11.64 23.39 -10.33
CA GLN A 143 11.86 24.81 -10.08
C GLN A 143 10.68 25.62 -9.58
N THR A 144 10.80 26.03 -8.34
CA THR A 144 9.99 27.00 -7.61
C THR A 144 8.52 26.62 -7.46
N PRO A 145 8.06 26.35 -6.25
CA PRO A 145 6.63 26.29 -5.99
C PRO A 145 6.08 27.68 -6.24
N HIS A 146 5.47 27.89 -7.39
CA HIS A 146 4.59 29.03 -7.58
C HIS A 146 3.50 28.89 -6.52
N PRO A 147 3.34 29.85 -5.58
CA PRO A 147 2.39 29.72 -4.47
C PRO A 147 0.94 29.53 -4.89
N THR A 148 0.65 29.67 -6.18
CA THR A 148 -0.70 29.59 -6.75
C THR A 148 -1.06 28.28 -7.44
N GLN A 149 -0.12 27.32 -7.55
CA GLN A 149 -0.39 25.98 -8.07
C GLN A 149 -0.20 24.91 -6.97
N GLN A 150 -0.84 25.08 -5.83
CA GLN A 150 -1.17 23.97 -4.97
C GLN A 150 -2.25 23.16 -5.70
N ASN A 151 -1.83 22.26 -6.57
CA ASN A 151 -2.73 21.31 -7.22
C ASN A 151 -3.49 20.58 -6.11
N ALA A 152 -4.81 20.69 -6.11
CA ALA A 152 -5.71 20.05 -5.15
C ALA A 152 -5.45 18.52 -5.03
N ALA A 153 -4.91 17.90 -6.10
CA ALA A 153 -4.50 16.50 -6.15
C ALA A 153 -3.32 16.14 -5.20
N ASN A 154 -2.56 17.12 -4.72
CA ASN A 154 -1.40 16.88 -3.85
C ASN A 154 -1.67 17.21 -2.37
N ASN A 155 -2.90 17.58 -2.04
CA ASN A 155 -3.26 18.09 -0.74
C ASN A 155 -4.64 17.54 -0.35
N GLU A 156 -4.67 16.55 0.54
CA GLU A 156 -5.88 15.89 1.00
C GLU A 156 -6.18 16.36 2.41
N ARG A 157 -7.43 16.77 2.67
CA ARG A 157 -7.93 17.13 3.99
C ARG A 157 -9.07 16.22 4.37
N PHE A 158 -9.02 15.72 5.58
CA PHE A 158 -10.02 14.83 6.14
C PHE A 158 -10.69 15.52 7.33
N GLN A 159 -11.99 15.37 7.44
CA GLN A 159 -12.76 15.72 8.62
C GLN A 159 -13.59 14.51 9.01
N TYR A 160 -13.92 14.44 10.29
CA TYR A 160 -14.60 13.29 10.84
C TYR A 160 -15.83 13.74 11.62
N ASP A 161 -16.87 12.92 11.59
CA ASP A 161 -17.98 13.06 12.51
C ASP A 161 -17.57 12.58 13.93
N PRO A 162 -18.42 12.79 14.96
CA PRO A 162 -18.14 12.30 16.30
C PRO A 162 -17.95 10.79 16.41
N ALA A 163 -18.49 10.00 15.46
CA ALA A 163 -18.33 8.55 15.39
C ALA A 163 -17.05 8.13 14.66
N GLY A 164 -16.26 9.09 14.10
CA GLY A 164 -15.02 8.84 13.37
C GLY A 164 -15.20 8.56 11.88
N ASN A 165 -16.40 8.75 11.33
CA ASN A 165 -16.60 8.58 9.89
C ASN A 165 -16.03 9.77 9.11
N ILE A 166 -15.40 9.52 7.99
CA ILE A 166 -14.86 10.55 7.10
C ILE A 166 -16.02 11.31 6.45
N LEU A 167 -15.98 12.63 6.52
CA LEU A 167 -16.94 13.55 5.90
C LEU A 167 -16.37 14.08 4.58
N ASP A 168 -17.24 14.21 3.57
CA ASP A 168 -16.87 14.89 2.33
C ASP A 168 -16.98 16.43 2.46
N ASN A 169 -16.57 17.14 1.39
CA ASN A 169 -16.59 18.60 1.37
C ASN A 169 -18.00 19.21 1.54
N GLN A 170 -19.04 18.52 1.07
CA GLN A 170 -20.42 18.98 1.20
C GLN A 170 -20.92 18.77 2.62
N ALA A 171 -20.64 17.60 3.21
CA ALA A 171 -20.93 17.34 4.61
C ALA A 171 -20.16 18.27 5.56
N GLN A 172 -18.91 18.62 5.22
CA GLN A 172 -18.12 19.62 5.94
C GLN A 172 -18.75 21.01 5.90
N ALA A 173 -19.26 21.46 4.75
CA ALA A 173 -19.93 22.74 4.62
C ALA A 173 -21.21 22.78 5.43
N ALA A 174 -22.01 21.72 5.45
CA ALA A 174 -23.23 21.59 6.25
C ALA A 174 -22.92 21.66 7.75
N LEU A 175 -21.88 21.02 8.24
CA LEU A 175 -21.43 21.07 9.63
C LEU A 175 -21.02 22.50 10.04
N ARG A 176 -20.26 23.21 9.19
CA ARG A 176 -19.84 24.59 9.45
C ARG A 176 -21.00 25.56 9.55
N ASN A 177 -22.01 25.37 8.73
CA ASN A 177 -23.19 26.28 8.67
C ASN A 177 -24.26 25.96 9.73
N ARG A 178 -24.05 24.97 10.63
CA ARG A 178 -25.04 24.48 11.61
C ARG A 178 -26.44 24.24 11.01
N THR A 179 -26.54 24.16 9.72
CA THR A 179 -27.77 23.81 9.04
C THR A 179 -27.99 22.30 9.21
N GLN A 180 -28.96 22.01 10.01
CA GLN A 180 -29.51 20.73 10.36
C GLN A 180 -29.59 19.78 9.16
N HIS A 181 -29.44 18.52 9.51
CA HIS A 181 -29.52 17.35 8.67
C HIS A 181 -28.26 17.18 7.78
N LEU A 182 -27.23 16.61 8.39
CA LEU A 182 -26.42 15.61 7.68
C LEU A 182 -27.48 14.72 7.03
N GLN A 183 -27.76 15.01 5.77
CA GLN A 183 -28.81 14.29 5.07
C GLN A 183 -28.48 12.81 5.19
N GLU A 184 -29.47 12.00 5.42
CA GLU A 184 -29.43 10.53 5.59
C GLU A 184 -28.71 9.79 4.45
N GLY A 185 -27.84 10.44 3.70
CA GLY A 185 -27.18 9.95 2.51
C GLY A 185 -25.70 9.61 2.67
N TYR A 186 -24.96 10.24 3.56
CA TYR A 186 -23.50 10.11 3.60
C TYR A 186 -23.05 8.96 4.48
N VAL A 187 -23.50 8.89 5.71
CA VAL A 187 -23.24 7.78 6.63
C VAL A 187 -24.57 7.35 7.25
N ARG A 188 -24.88 6.07 7.14
CA ARG A 188 -26.05 5.46 7.76
C ARG A 188 -25.65 4.13 8.38
N ASP A 189 -26.08 3.88 9.63
CA ASP A 189 -25.73 2.67 10.38
C ASP A 189 -24.21 2.45 10.45
N ASN A 190 -23.45 3.54 10.63
CA ASN A 190 -21.97 3.58 10.62
C ASN A 190 -21.34 3.11 9.31
N LEU A 191 -22.07 3.10 8.20
CA LEU A 191 -21.60 2.74 6.86
C LEU A 191 -21.63 3.98 5.97
N VAL A 192 -20.49 4.29 5.34
CA VAL A 192 -20.38 5.39 4.37
C VAL A 192 -21.18 5.04 3.12
N ARG A 193 -22.24 5.76 2.84
CA ARG A 193 -23.12 5.56 1.67
C ARG A 193 -22.71 6.40 0.48
N VAL A 194 -22.24 7.60 0.76
CA VAL A 194 -21.77 8.56 -0.26
C VAL A 194 -20.52 9.24 0.27
N TYR A 195 -19.51 9.37 -0.57
CA TYR A 195 -18.29 10.14 -0.34
C TYR A 195 -17.82 10.73 -1.66
N GLU A 196 -17.83 12.03 -1.80
CA GLU A 196 -17.56 12.76 -3.03
C GLU A 196 -18.45 12.26 -4.19
N ASP A 197 -17.85 11.78 -5.30
CA ASP A 197 -18.53 11.20 -6.43
C ASP A 197 -18.82 9.69 -6.28
N LYS A 198 -18.49 9.12 -5.12
CA LYS A 198 -18.59 7.67 -4.88
C LYS A 198 -19.88 7.33 -4.11
N ARG A 199 -20.52 6.25 -4.50
CA ARG A 199 -21.66 5.66 -3.81
C ARG A 199 -21.36 4.21 -3.48
N TYR A 200 -21.78 3.80 -2.28
CA TYR A 200 -21.50 2.49 -1.74
C TYR A 200 -22.79 1.79 -1.32
N ALA A 201 -22.92 0.53 -1.69
CA ALA A 201 -24.01 -0.35 -1.23
C ALA A 201 -23.42 -1.54 -0.46
N TYR A 202 -24.13 -1.94 0.58
CA TYR A 202 -23.72 -3.01 1.48
C TYR A 202 -24.84 -4.05 1.59
N ASP A 203 -24.45 -5.28 1.90
CA ASP A 203 -25.38 -6.35 2.22
C ASP A 203 -25.89 -6.26 3.68
N GLY A 204 -26.72 -7.23 4.07
CA GLY A 204 -27.27 -7.31 5.42
C GLY A 204 -26.24 -7.58 6.54
N HIS A 205 -25.01 -7.96 6.17
CA HIS A 205 -23.89 -8.17 7.09
C HIS A 205 -22.94 -6.97 7.15
N GLY A 206 -23.22 -5.88 6.42
CA GLY A 206 -22.39 -4.68 6.34
C GLY A 206 -21.19 -4.82 5.39
N ARG A 207 -21.14 -5.87 4.55
CA ARG A 207 -20.08 -6.07 3.56
C ARG A 207 -20.37 -5.24 2.31
N LEU A 208 -19.34 -4.59 1.77
CA LEU A 208 -19.48 -3.79 0.56
C LEU A 208 -19.78 -4.69 -0.64
N ILE A 209 -20.94 -4.52 -1.28
CA ILE A 209 -21.35 -5.27 -2.47
C ILE A 209 -21.26 -4.47 -3.76
N GLN A 210 -21.32 -3.13 -3.67
CA GLN A 210 -21.20 -2.27 -4.84
C GLN A 210 -20.53 -0.94 -4.48
N LYS A 211 -19.69 -0.46 -5.40
CA LYS A 211 -19.12 0.89 -5.39
C LYS A 211 -19.28 1.50 -6.78
N LEU A 212 -19.91 2.65 -6.84
CA LEU A 212 -20.00 3.47 -8.05
C LEU A 212 -19.04 4.65 -7.90
N SER A 213 -18.25 4.98 -8.92
CA SER A 213 -17.40 6.16 -8.97
C SER A 213 -17.83 7.01 -10.16
N GLY A 214 -18.53 8.11 -9.86
CA GLY A 214 -19.20 8.94 -10.86
C GLY A 214 -20.11 8.12 -11.76
N LYS A 215 -20.07 8.42 -13.06
CA LYS A 215 -20.74 7.65 -14.13
C LYS A 215 -19.75 6.74 -14.89
N HIS A 216 -18.51 6.66 -14.44
CA HIS A 216 -17.42 6.07 -15.24
C HIS A 216 -17.07 4.65 -14.83
N THR A 217 -17.29 4.28 -13.57
CA THR A 217 -16.84 3.00 -13.05
C THR A 217 -17.85 2.45 -12.05
N ALA A 218 -18.25 1.21 -12.25
CA ALA A 218 -19.01 0.42 -11.29
C ALA A 218 -18.16 -0.79 -10.87
N GLN A 219 -18.11 -1.06 -9.58
CA GLN A 219 -17.47 -2.23 -9.01
C GLN A 219 -18.49 -3.03 -8.23
N THR A 220 -18.49 -4.35 -8.40
CA THR A 220 -19.24 -5.30 -7.59
C THR A 220 -18.29 -6.23 -6.87
N PHE A 221 -18.68 -6.63 -5.67
CA PHE A 221 -17.88 -7.43 -4.76
C PHE A 221 -18.65 -8.68 -4.35
N GLU A 222 -18.02 -9.83 -4.45
CA GLU A 222 -18.57 -11.11 -4.05
C GLU A 222 -17.81 -11.63 -2.82
N TRP A 223 -18.55 -12.21 -1.88
CA TRP A 223 -18.04 -12.65 -0.60
C TRP A 223 -18.48 -14.09 -0.34
N ASP A 224 -17.60 -14.87 0.29
CA ASP A 224 -17.97 -16.20 0.77
C ASP A 224 -18.64 -16.15 2.16
N GLU A 225 -18.98 -17.32 2.66
CA GLU A 225 -19.63 -17.49 3.96
C GLU A 225 -18.72 -17.16 5.13
N GLU A 226 -17.39 -17.14 4.93
CA GLU A 226 -16.38 -16.76 5.92
C GLU A 226 -16.01 -15.26 5.87
N ASN A 227 -16.80 -14.45 5.14
CA ASN A 227 -16.58 -13.01 4.93
C ASN A 227 -15.27 -12.69 4.19
N ARG A 228 -14.78 -13.59 3.34
CA ARG A 228 -13.63 -13.33 2.48
C ARG A 228 -14.10 -12.86 1.12
N LEU A 229 -13.42 -11.87 0.57
CA LEU A 229 -13.71 -11.32 -0.76
C LEU A 229 -13.26 -12.32 -1.84
N THR A 230 -14.19 -12.92 -2.58
CA THR A 230 -13.88 -13.95 -3.60
C THR A 230 -13.76 -13.38 -5.01
N ALA A 231 -14.49 -12.32 -5.32
CA ALA A 231 -14.38 -11.67 -6.62
C ALA A 231 -14.64 -10.17 -6.55
N VAL A 232 -13.99 -9.45 -7.47
CA VAL A 232 -14.24 -8.04 -7.75
C VAL A 232 -14.43 -7.90 -9.26
N SER A 233 -15.60 -7.46 -9.69
CA SER A 233 -15.86 -7.10 -11.08
C SER A 233 -15.85 -5.58 -11.22
N THR A 234 -15.04 -5.07 -12.13
CA THR A 234 -14.92 -3.64 -12.44
C THR A 234 -15.44 -3.40 -13.84
N THR A 235 -16.54 -2.66 -13.95
CA THR A 235 -17.14 -2.24 -15.20
C THR A 235 -16.79 -0.77 -15.45
N ARG A 236 -16.16 -0.50 -16.57
CA ARG A 236 -15.85 0.86 -17.02
C ARG A 236 -16.90 1.29 -18.04
N ARG A 237 -17.30 2.56 -17.99
CA ARG A 237 -18.33 3.19 -18.85
C ARG A 237 -19.63 2.38 -18.87
N PRO A 238 -20.20 2.05 -17.70
CA PRO A 238 -21.38 1.21 -17.61
C PRO A 238 -22.56 1.82 -18.40
N GLY A 239 -23.29 0.96 -19.12
CA GLY A 239 -24.45 1.35 -19.92
C GLY A 239 -24.12 2.06 -21.23
N THR A 240 -22.86 2.07 -21.69
CA THR A 240 -22.47 2.63 -23.00
C THR A 240 -22.01 1.53 -23.95
N GLU A 241 -21.97 1.83 -25.25
CA GLU A 241 -21.42 0.93 -26.28
C GLU A 241 -19.94 0.59 -26.09
N HIS A 242 -19.24 1.34 -25.25
CA HIS A 242 -17.82 1.12 -24.89
C HIS A 242 -17.66 0.54 -23.49
N GLU A 243 -18.69 -0.14 -22.99
CA GLU A 243 -18.65 -0.81 -21.72
C GLU A 243 -17.64 -1.96 -21.75
N THR A 244 -16.80 -2.03 -20.73
CA THR A 244 -15.85 -3.12 -20.53
C THR A 244 -15.90 -3.60 -19.09
N THR A 245 -15.96 -4.91 -18.89
CA THR A 245 -15.93 -5.50 -17.54
C THR A 245 -14.72 -6.41 -17.39
N GLN A 246 -14.03 -6.23 -16.29
CA GLN A 246 -12.89 -7.04 -15.87
C GLN A 246 -13.18 -7.63 -14.49
N THR A 247 -13.03 -8.95 -14.35
CA THR A 247 -13.21 -9.64 -13.08
C THR A 247 -11.88 -10.14 -12.55
N THR A 248 -11.63 -9.86 -11.28
CA THR A 248 -10.51 -10.40 -10.49
C THR A 248 -11.08 -11.41 -9.51
N ARG A 249 -10.50 -12.62 -9.43
CA ARG A 249 -10.86 -13.67 -8.47
C ARG A 249 -9.75 -13.85 -7.46
N LEU A 250 -10.12 -14.23 -6.25
CA LEU A 250 -9.21 -14.36 -5.11
C LEU A 250 -9.42 -15.72 -4.46
N ASP A 251 -8.32 -16.47 -4.25
CA ASP A 251 -8.33 -17.75 -3.57
C ASP A 251 -7.63 -17.65 -2.22
N TYR A 252 -8.13 -18.44 -1.27
CA TYR A 252 -7.68 -18.44 0.11
C TYR A 252 -7.33 -19.86 0.56
N ASP A 253 -6.38 -19.96 1.48
CA ASP A 253 -6.09 -21.21 2.19
C ASP A 253 -7.11 -21.46 3.31
N ALA A 254 -6.98 -22.63 3.96
CA ALA A 254 -7.87 -23.07 5.02
C ALA A 254 -7.84 -22.17 6.28
N ILE A 255 -6.82 -21.32 6.43
CA ILE A 255 -6.69 -20.37 7.54
C ILE A 255 -6.98 -18.92 7.14
N GLY A 256 -7.55 -18.73 5.95
CA GLY A 256 -8.03 -17.44 5.48
C GLY A 256 -6.96 -16.52 4.88
N ARG A 257 -5.75 -17.00 4.58
CA ARG A 257 -4.74 -16.22 3.88
C ARG A 257 -4.97 -16.31 2.38
N ARG A 258 -4.89 -15.18 1.69
CA ARG A 258 -5.01 -15.16 0.23
C ARG A 258 -3.81 -15.83 -0.43
N VAL A 259 -4.02 -16.91 -1.17
CA VAL A 259 -2.96 -17.68 -1.85
C VAL A 259 -2.86 -17.38 -3.33
N ALA A 260 -3.94 -16.93 -3.97
CA ALA A 260 -3.89 -16.54 -5.37
C ALA A 260 -4.80 -15.36 -5.69
N LYS A 261 -4.45 -14.66 -6.76
CA LYS A 261 -5.25 -13.63 -7.42
C LYS A 261 -5.21 -13.92 -8.93
N HIS A 262 -6.37 -13.99 -9.54
CA HIS A 262 -6.54 -14.22 -10.98
C HIS A 262 -7.17 -13.00 -11.63
N ASP A 263 -6.52 -12.42 -12.62
CA ASP A 263 -7.05 -11.29 -13.40
C ASP A 263 -6.72 -11.46 -14.90
N SER A 264 -7.02 -10.45 -15.70
CA SER A 264 -6.76 -10.48 -17.16
C SER A 264 -5.26 -10.52 -17.53
N PHE A 265 -4.37 -10.27 -16.58
CA PHE A 265 -2.91 -10.32 -16.79
C PHE A 265 -2.31 -11.67 -16.39
N GLY A 266 -3.11 -12.55 -15.75
CA GLY A 266 -2.70 -13.87 -15.31
C GLY A 266 -2.95 -14.12 -13.83
N THR A 267 -2.18 -15.06 -13.28
CA THR A 267 -2.29 -15.48 -11.88
C THR A 267 -1.09 -14.97 -11.07
N THR A 268 -1.38 -14.27 -9.98
CA THR A 268 -0.40 -13.92 -8.95
C THR A 268 -0.54 -14.87 -7.78
N VAL A 269 0.52 -15.57 -7.42
CA VAL A 269 0.57 -16.47 -6.25
C VAL A 269 1.21 -15.73 -5.08
N PHE A 270 0.64 -15.90 -3.88
CA PHE A 270 1.15 -15.36 -2.63
C PHE A 270 1.73 -16.50 -1.79
N ILE A 271 2.95 -16.33 -1.30
CA ILE A 271 3.67 -17.28 -0.45
C ILE A 271 3.82 -16.62 0.92
N TRP A 272 3.38 -17.34 1.97
CA TRP A 272 3.31 -16.85 3.35
C TRP A 272 4.35 -17.52 4.24
#